data_924ad6b85f030b975cbd59f2d542a716
#
_entry.id   924ad6b85f030b975cbd59f2d542a716
#
_cell.length_a   1.000
_cell.length_b   1.000
_cell.length_c   1.000
_cell.angle_alpha   90.00
_cell.angle_beta   90.00
_cell.angle_gamma   90.00
#
_symmetry.space_group_name_H-M   'P 1'
#
loop_
_entity.id
_entity.type
_entity.pdbx_description
1 polymer ?
#
loop_
_entity_poly.entity_id
_entity_poly.type
_entity_poly.pdbx_seq_one_letter_code
_entity_poly.pdbx_strand_id
1 'polypeptide(L)'
;MTTWNDKHRALTDLRENAAGMSRNKQVLHATALSSQIKQEQVPVVRREMVRALVAFPVVEAESGLEFAITDEDADIRVIACQGWGKRQTDRAFKLLLKTWRSDTEIDVRVAAIQAIGNFDGEQVFAELVKALSDRDPAVQFAGIQGFRKFSGEDWGEDPETWLAWTQGERPEVTYNGRENIVDLLNPANLFR
;
A
#
# COMPACT_ATOMS: atom_id res chain seq x y z
N MET A 1 36.38 -5.95 3.12
CA MET A 1 35.16 -5.48 3.81
C MET A 1 34.16 -5.06 2.72
N THR A 2 32.95 -5.57 2.75
CA THR A 2 31.89 -5.17 1.80
C THR A 2 31.42 -3.76 2.19
N THR A 3 31.50 -2.81 1.27
CA THR A 3 31.08 -1.42 1.51
C THR A 3 29.53 -1.27 1.45
N TRP A 4 29.02 -0.14 1.93
CA TRP A 4 27.60 0.21 1.72
C TRP A 4 27.21 0.21 0.23
N ASN A 5 28.06 0.78 -0.62
CA ASN A 5 27.80 0.83 -2.06
C ASN A 5 27.68 -0.56 -2.69
N ASP A 6 28.49 -1.53 -2.22
CA ASP A 6 28.43 -2.91 -2.70
C ASP A 6 27.13 -3.58 -2.28
N LYS A 7 26.70 -3.41 -1.00
CA LYS A 7 25.44 -3.93 -0.49
C LYS A 7 24.26 -3.32 -1.24
N HIS A 8 24.23 -2.00 -1.39
CA HIS A 8 23.16 -1.29 -2.07
C HIS A 8 23.02 -1.74 -3.53
N ARG A 9 24.12 -1.83 -4.28
CA ARG A 9 24.13 -2.33 -5.66
C ARG A 9 23.56 -3.75 -5.74
N ALA A 10 24.06 -4.66 -4.89
CA ALA A 10 23.62 -6.05 -4.90
C ALA A 10 22.11 -6.18 -4.58
N LEU A 11 21.58 -5.40 -3.62
CA LEU A 11 20.16 -5.41 -3.27
C LEU A 11 19.29 -4.79 -4.36
N THR A 12 19.78 -3.75 -5.02
CA THR A 12 19.12 -3.14 -6.19
C THR A 12 19.05 -4.12 -7.35
N ASP A 13 20.19 -4.77 -7.69
CA ASP A 13 20.23 -5.79 -8.74
C ASP A 13 19.27 -6.96 -8.45
N LEU A 14 19.22 -7.42 -7.19
CA LEU A 14 18.26 -8.46 -6.77
C LEU A 14 16.81 -8.03 -6.98
N ARG A 15 16.48 -6.81 -6.58
CA ARG A 15 15.13 -6.26 -6.72
C ARG A 15 14.70 -6.14 -8.19
N GLU A 16 15.59 -5.59 -9.03
CA GLU A 16 15.29 -5.31 -10.45
C GLU A 16 15.20 -6.60 -11.28
N ASN A 17 15.97 -7.61 -10.93
CA ASN A 17 15.98 -8.89 -11.63
C ASN A 17 15.04 -9.94 -11.03
N ALA A 18 14.38 -9.66 -9.90
CA ALA A 18 13.57 -10.64 -9.18
C ALA A 18 12.52 -11.35 -10.05
N ALA A 19 11.79 -10.57 -10.87
CA ALA A 19 10.73 -11.11 -11.74
C ALA A 19 11.26 -12.06 -12.84
N GLY A 20 12.48 -11.84 -13.32
CA GLY A 20 13.12 -12.68 -14.34
C GLY A 20 13.83 -13.93 -13.78
N MET A 21 13.92 -14.06 -12.46
CA MET A 21 14.60 -15.20 -11.84
C MET A 21 13.71 -16.45 -11.86
N SER A 22 14.35 -17.63 -11.99
CA SER A 22 13.66 -18.89 -11.76
C SER A 22 13.15 -18.96 -10.30
N ARG A 23 12.03 -19.69 -10.07
CA ARG A 23 11.44 -19.86 -8.74
C ARG A 23 12.47 -20.32 -7.69
N ASN A 24 13.36 -21.25 -8.03
CA ASN A 24 14.38 -21.74 -7.11
C ASN A 24 15.36 -20.62 -6.68
N LYS A 25 15.75 -19.74 -7.61
CA LYS A 25 16.57 -18.57 -7.27
C LYS A 25 15.82 -17.56 -6.42
N GLN A 26 14.55 -17.31 -6.72
CA GLN A 26 13.71 -16.43 -5.89
C GLN A 26 13.61 -16.95 -4.45
N VAL A 27 13.34 -18.25 -4.27
CA VAL A 27 13.29 -18.91 -2.95
C VAL A 27 14.62 -18.78 -2.22
N LEU A 28 15.74 -19.07 -2.89
CA LEU A 28 17.08 -18.97 -2.31
C LEU A 28 17.36 -17.55 -1.78
N HIS A 29 17.13 -16.54 -2.61
CA HIS A 29 17.41 -15.15 -2.24
C HIS A 29 16.43 -14.63 -1.17
N ALA A 30 15.15 -14.97 -1.28
CA ALA A 30 14.14 -14.58 -0.29
C ALA A 30 14.44 -15.19 1.08
N THR A 31 14.81 -16.47 1.15
CA THR A 31 15.21 -17.16 2.39
C THR A 31 16.44 -16.51 3.02
N ALA A 32 17.47 -16.23 2.20
CA ALA A 32 18.70 -15.60 2.70
C ALA A 32 18.41 -14.18 3.24
N LEU A 33 17.68 -13.35 2.50
CA LEU A 33 17.32 -11.99 2.92
C LEU A 33 16.45 -12.01 4.19
N SER A 34 15.46 -12.91 4.26
CA SER A 34 14.58 -13.05 5.43
C SER A 34 15.34 -13.46 6.71
N SER A 35 16.43 -14.20 6.57
CA SER A 35 17.32 -14.52 7.71
C SER A 35 18.22 -13.35 8.07
N GLN A 36 18.82 -12.70 7.08
CA GLN A 36 19.81 -11.63 7.29
C GLN A 36 19.20 -10.36 7.86
N ILE A 37 17.97 -9.99 7.45
CA ILE A 37 17.32 -8.75 7.89
C ILE A 37 17.16 -8.72 9.43
N LYS A 38 16.96 -9.86 10.06
CA LYS A 38 16.80 -9.98 11.52
C LYS A 38 18.09 -9.68 12.30
N GLN A 39 19.22 -9.66 11.62
CA GLN A 39 20.56 -9.44 12.19
C GLN A 39 21.18 -8.11 11.76
N GLU A 40 20.61 -7.48 10.73
CA GLU A 40 21.14 -6.22 10.20
C GLU A 40 20.78 -5.05 11.12
N GLN A 41 21.81 -4.35 11.60
CA GLN A 41 21.67 -3.24 12.55
C GLN A 41 21.46 -1.89 11.86
N VAL A 42 21.85 -1.77 10.58
CA VAL A 42 21.83 -0.51 9.87
C VAL A 42 20.47 -0.30 9.19
N PRO A 43 19.64 0.69 9.61
CA PRO A 43 18.27 0.85 9.11
C PRO A 43 18.19 1.01 7.59
N VAL A 44 19.12 1.78 6.98
CA VAL A 44 19.13 1.98 5.53
C VAL A 44 19.41 0.68 4.76
N VAL A 45 20.19 -0.26 5.33
CA VAL A 45 20.41 -1.59 4.74
C VAL A 45 19.15 -2.45 4.89
N ARG A 46 18.53 -2.46 6.09
CA ARG A 46 17.25 -3.16 6.31
C ARG A 46 16.18 -2.68 5.33
N ARG A 47 16.10 -1.37 5.09
CA ARG A 47 15.15 -0.77 4.13
C ARG A 47 15.32 -1.34 2.72
N GLU A 48 16.56 -1.41 2.23
CA GLU A 48 16.84 -1.98 0.90
C GLU A 48 16.59 -3.50 0.86
N MET A 49 16.86 -4.22 1.96
CA MET A 49 16.51 -5.64 2.07
C MET A 49 14.99 -5.86 1.97
N VAL A 50 14.17 -5.03 2.63
CA VAL A 50 12.70 -5.12 2.55
C VAL A 50 12.21 -4.81 1.15
N ARG A 51 12.77 -3.79 0.48
CA ARG A 51 12.46 -3.49 -0.93
C ARG A 51 12.73 -4.68 -1.84
N ALA A 52 13.84 -5.38 -1.62
CA ALA A 52 14.17 -6.59 -2.37
C ALA A 52 13.19 -7.74 -2.04
N LEU A 53 12.85 -7.95 -0.75
CA LEU A 53 11.87 -8.96 -0.32
C LEU A 53 10.47 -8.72 -0.92
N VAL A 54 10.05 -7.47 -1.06
CA VAL A 54 8.77 -7.10 -1.70
C VAL A 54 8.72 -7.54 -3.17
N ALA A 55 9.87 -7.58 -3.85
CA ALA A 55 9.96 -7.98 -5.25
C ALA A 55 9.89 -9.50 -5.47
N PHE A 56 10.07 -10.31 -4.42
CA PHE A 56 9.99 -11.78 -4.50
C PHE A 56 8.58 -12.29 -4.19
N PRO A 57 7.82 -12.83 -5.18
CA PRO A 57 6.45 -13.32 -4.98
C PRO A 57 6.43 -14.76 -4.42
N VAL A 58 7.32 -15.06 -3.49
CA VAL A 58 7.46 -16.39 -2.87
C VAL A 58 7.21 -16.30 -1.37
N VAL A 59 6.66 -17.39 -0.80
CA VAL A 59 6.27 -17.45 0.62
C VAL A 59 7.47 -17.26 1.57
N GLU A 60 8.65 -17.62 1.12
CA GLU A 60 9.91 -17.49 1.88
C GLU A 60 10.27 -16.04 2.17
N ALA A 61 9.74 -15.07 1.40
CA ALA A 61 9.89 -13.65 1.68
C ALA A 61 9.02 -13.18 2.87
N GLU A 62 7.97 -13.90 3.21
CA GLU A 62 6.99 -13.45 4.23
C GLU A 62 7.59 -13.33 5.62
N SER A 63 8.53 -14.21 6.01
CA SER A 63 9.13 -14.14 7.34
C SER A 63 9.99 -12.87 7.53
N GLY A 64 10.62 -12.38 6.45
CA GLY A 64 11.34 -11.11 6.46
C GLY A 64 10.39 -9.90 6.44
N LEU A 65 9.29 -9.98 5.70
CA LEU A 65 8.25 -8.94 5.69
C LEU A 65 7.50 -8.87 7.02
N GLU A 66 7.30 -9.99 7.72
CA GLU A 66 6.69 -10.02 9.05
C GLU A 66 7.60 -9.39 10.11
N PHE A 67 8.90 -9.57 10.00
CA PHE A 67 9.87 -8.84 10.82
C PHE A 67 9.80 -7.33 10.50
N ALA A 68 9.80 -6.98 9.22
CA ALA A 68 9.83 -5.60 8.74
C ALA A 68 8.57 -4.79 9.12
N ILE A 69 7.38 -5.41 9.21
CA ILE A 69 6.14 -4.69 9.58
C ILE A 69 6.12 -4.25 11.06
N THR A 70 7.06 -4.74 11.86
CA THR A 70 7.26 -4.37 13.26
C THR A 70 8.60 -3.69 13.52
N ASP A 71 9.29 -3.24 12.47
CA ASP A 71 10.59 -2.56 12.59
C ASP A 71 10.45 -1.24 13.36
N GLU A 72 11.51 -0.83 14.05
CA GLU A 72 11.57 0.47 14.73
C GLU A 72 11.48 1.66 13.76
N ASP A 73 12.01 1.51 12.53
CA ASP A 73 12.00 2.51 11.47
C ASP A 73 10.64 2.50 10.74
N ALA A 74 9.92 3.63 10.80
CA ALA A 74 8.60 3.77 10.17
C ALA A 74 8.64 3.58 8.64
N ASP A 75 9.69 4.03 7.95
CA ASP A 75 9.82 3.84 6.50
C ASP A 75 9.91 2.35 6.13
N ILE A 76 10.54 1.55 6.99
CA ILE A 76 10.61 0.09 6.79
C ILE A 76 9.24 -0.53 6.96
N ARG A 77 8.45 -0.10 7.97
CA ARG A 77 7.07 -0.55 8.16
C ARG A 77 6.17 -0.17 6.99
N VAL A 78 6.32 1.04 6.44
CA VAL A 78 5.61 1.50 5.23
C VAL A 78 5.86 0.56 4.05
N ILE A 79 7.14 0.24 3.77
CA ILE A 79 7.51 -0.67 2.67
C ILE A 79 6.96 -2.09 2.93
N ALA A 80 6.98 -2.54 4.18
CA ALA A 80 6.40 -3.84 4.55
C ALA A 80 4.88 -3.89 4.31
N CYS A 81 4.13 -2.82 4.62
CA CYS A 81 2.70 -2.71 4.30
C CYS A 81 2.45 -2.85 2.79
N GLN A 82 3.24 -2.16 1.96
CA GLN A 82 3.17 -2.28 0.50
C GLN A 82 3.44 -3.72 0.02
N GLY A 83 4.42 -4.38 0.65
CA GLY A 83 4.76 -5.77 0.38
C GLY A 83 3.63 -6.74 0.73
N TRP A 84 3.01 -6.56 1.89
CA TRP A 84 1.89 -7.38 2.34
C TRP A 84 0.63 -7.15 1.48
N GLY A 85 0.37 -5.92 1.06
CA GLY A 85 -0.76 -5.61 0.16
C GLY A 85 -0.70 -6.31 -1.19
N LYS A 86 0.49 -6.74 -1.65
CA LYS A 86 0.66 -7.51 -2.90
C LYS A 86 0.39 -9.01 -2.73
N ARG A 87 0.31 -9.52 -1.50
CA ARG A 87 0.18 -10.96 -1.26
C ARG A 87 -1.25 -11.48 -1.28
N GLN A 88 -2.21 -10.63 -0.98
CA GLN A 88 -3.66 -10.93 -1.04
C GLN A 88 -4.05 -12.23 -0.29
N THR A 89 -3.41 -12.48 0.87
CA THR A 89 -3.71 -13.62 1.75
C THR A 89 -4.41 -13.15 3.02
N ASP A 90 -5.19 -14.03 3.67
CA ASP A 90 -5.81 -13.73 4.98
C ASP A 90 -4.79 -13.29 6.03
N ARG A 91 -3.60 -13.86 5.97
CA ARG A 91 -2.49 -13.47 6.86
C ARG A 91 -2.06 -12.03 6.60
N ALA A 92 -1.88 -11.67 5.33
CA ALA A 92 -1.52 -10.31 4.93
C ALA A 92 -2.58 -9.30 5.40
N PHE A 93 -3.85 -9.62 5.17
CA PHE A 93 -4.96 -8.77 5.61
C PHE A 93 -4.96 -8.56 7.13
N LYS A 94 -4.78 -9.61 7.92
CA LYS A 94 -4.71 -9.52 9.40
C LYS A 94 -3.56 -8.66 9.89
N LEU A 95 -2.38 -8.77 9.26
CA LEU A 95 -1.21 -7.96 9.61
C LEU A 95 -1.45 -6.48 9.28
N LEU A 96 -1.94 -6.19 8.08
CA LEU A 96 -2.28 -4.83 7.65
C LEU A 96 -3.36 -4.21 8.54
N LEU A 97 -4.39 -4.98 8.88
CA LEU A 97 -5.47 -4.55 9.76
C LEU A 97 -4.95 -4.19 11.16
N LYS A 98 -4.06 -5.01 11.71
CA LYS A 98 -3.41 -4.71 12.99
C LYS A 98 -2.60 -3.41 12.88
N THR A 99 -1.76 -3.27 11.86
CA THR A 99 -0.92 -2.09 11.63
C THR A 99 -1.77 -0.83 11.47
N TRP A 100 -2.78 -0.85 10.61
CA TRP A 100 -3.74 0.24 10.42
C TRP A 100 -4.34 0.74 11.74
N ARG A 101 -4.72 -0.19 12.62
CA ARG A 101 -5.44 0.14 13.87
C ARG A 101 -4.53 0.56 15.02
N SER A 102 -3.24 0.21 15.00
CA SER A 102 -2.38 0.35 16.17
C SER A 102 -1.04 1.04 15.94
N ASP A 103 -0.65 1.34 14.70
CA ASP A 103 0.61 2.05 14.48
C ASP A 103 0.47 3.53 14.89
N THR A 104 1.52 4.07 15.50
CA THR A 104 1.56 5.46 15.96
C THR A 104 1.89 6.44 14.84
N GLU A 105 2.57 5.96 13.79
CA GLU A 105 3.00 6.79 12.68
C GLU A 105 1.92 6.85 11.61
N ILE A 106 1.53 8.07 11.22
CA ILE A 106 0.46 8.31 10.24
C ILE A 106 0.82 7.70 8.89
N ASP A 107 2.06 7.85 8.42
CA ASP A 107 2.50 7.32 7.14
C ASP A 107 2.38 5.79 7.07
N VAL A 108 2.60 5.09 8.19
CA VAL A 108 2.42 3.64 8.28
C VAL A 108 0.94 3.27 8.25
N ARG A 109 0.07 4.01 8.96
CA ARG A 109 -1.39 3.82 8.90
C ARG A 109 -1.94 4.06 7.50
N VAL A 110 -1.48 5.12 6.82
CA VAL A 110 -1.80 5.45 5.42
C VAL A 110 -1.39 4.30 4.50
N ALA A 111 -0.15 3.81 4.62
CA ALA A 111 0.32 2.69 3.80
C ALA A 111 -0.47 1.39 4.05
N ALA A 112 -0.85 1.13 5.31
CA ALA A 112 -1.64 -0.03 5.66
C ALA A 112 -3.07 0.03 5.08
N ILE A 113 -3.77 1.19 5.19
CA ILE A 113 -5.13 1.33 4.63
C ILE A 113 -5.14 1.30 3.10
N GLN A 114 -4.14 1.90 2.44
CA GLN A 114 -3.97 1.78 1.00
C GLN A 114 -3.73 0.32 0.55
N ALA A 115 -2.98 -0.43 1.33
CA ALA A 115 -2.72 -1.84 1.08
C ALA A 115 -3.98 -2.70 1.30
N ILE A 116 -4.81 -2.38 2.31
CA ILE A 116 -6.10 -3.02 2.59
C ILE A 116 -7.05 -2.85 1.40
N GLY A 117 -7.04 -1.71 0.71
CA GLY A 117 -7.83 -1.48 -0.50
C GLY A 117 -7.52 -2.40 -1.69
N ASN A 118 -6.49 -3.27 -1.60
CA ASN A 118 -6.23 -4.30 -2.61
C ASN A 118 -6.97 -5.62 -2.33
N PHE A 119 -7.69 -5.73 -1.22
CA PHE A 119 -8.46 -6.91 -0.83
C PHE A 119 -9.94 -6.68 -1.09
N ASP A 120 -10.72 -7.79 -1.09
CA ASP A 120 -12.15 -7.77 -1.26
C ASP A 120 -12.88 -8.15 0.04
N GLY A 121 -14.16 -7.84 0.11
CA GLY A 121 -15.06 -8.29 1.16
C GLY A 121 -15.57 -7.21 2.11
N GLU A 122 -16.58 -7.58 2.90
CA GLU A 122 -17.30 -6.67 3.80
C GLU A 122 -16.39 -6.01 4.85
N GLN A 123 -15.40 -6.75 5.35
CA GLN A 123 -14.47 -6.23 6.34
C GLN A 123 -13.55 -5.14 5.74
N VAL A 124 -13.13 -5.29 4.49
CA VAL A 124 -12.36 -4.26 3.76
C VAL A 124 -13.19 -2.99 3.64
N PHE A 125 -14.44 -3.13 3.17
CA PHE A 125 -15.37 -2.01 3.06
C PHE A 125 -15.52 -1.28 4.40
N ALA A 126 -15.75 -1.99 5.50
CA ALA A 126 -15.89 -1.40 6.82
C ALA A 126 -14.66 -0.63 7.31
N GLU A 127 -13.44 -1.12 6.99
CA GLU A 127 -12.21 -0.42 7.37
C GLU A 127 -11.96 0.82 6.49
N LEU A 128 -12.32 0.78 5.21
CA LEU A 128 -12.24 1.94 4.33
C LEU A 128 -13.21 3.05 4.76
N VAL A 129 -14.43 2.70 5.20
CA VAL A 129 -15.39 3.67 5.80
C VAL A 129 -14.79 4.34 7.04
N LYS A 130 -14.12 3.58 7.92
CA LYS A 130 -13.44 4.17 9.08
C LYS A 130 -12.32 5.13 8.67
N ALA A 131 -11.58 4.81 7.61
CA ALA A 131 -10.53 5.69 7.12
C ALA A 131 -11.09 7.00 6.56
N LEU A 132 -12.23 6.98 5.84
CA LEU A 132 -12.91 8.21 5.39
C LEU A 132 -13.33 9.11 6.57
N SER A 133 -13.65 8.52 7.72
CA SER A 133 -14.08 9.21 8.92
C SER A 133 -12.94 9.52 9.89
N ASP A 134 -11.68 9.29 9.52
CA ASP A 134 -10.53 9.61 10.36
C ASP A 134 -10.35 11.14 10.49
N ARG A 135 -9.67 11.57 11.55
CA ARG A 135 -9.38 13.00 11.78
C ARG A 135 -8.26 13.54 10.91
N ASP A 136 -7.40 12.65 10.43
CA ASP A 136 -6.24 13.00 9.63
C ASP A 136 -6.58 12.98 8.14
N PRO A 137 -6.41 14.12 7.41
CA PRO A 137 -6.73 14.20 5.99
C PRO A 137 -5.93 13.22 5.11
N ALA A 138 -4.71 12.84 5.50
CA ALA A 138 -3.91 11.88 4.75
C ALA A 138 -4.51 10.47 4.86
N VAL A 139 -5.08 10.13 6.02
CA VAL A 139 -5.80 8.86 6.23
C VAL A 139 -7.12 8.86 5.47
N GLN A 140 -7.88 9.97 5.48
CA GLN A 140 -9.10 10.11 4.68
C GLN A 140 -8.80 9.91 3.18
N PHE A 141 -7.76 10.56 2.68
CA PHE A 141 -7.33 10.40 1.30
C PHE A 141 -6.90 8.97 0.97
N ALA A 142 -6.20 8.30 1.90
CA ALA A 142 -5.86 6.88 1.74
C ALA A 142 -7.11 5.98 1.68
N GLY A 143 -8.15 6.30 2.46
CA GLY A 143 -9.46 5.66 2.39
C GLY A 143 -10.11 5.83 1.02
N ILE A 144 -10.09 7.05 0.45
CA ILE A 144 -10.58 7.33 -0.91
C ILE A 144 -9.82 6.47 -1.94
N GLN A 145 -8.49 6.46 -1.88
CA GLN A 145 -7.68 5.63 -2.78
C GLN A 145 -7.98 4.13 -2.64
N GLY A 146 -8.24 3.69 -1.41
CA GLY A 146 -8.69 2.33 -1.13
C GLY A 146 -10.03 2.02 -1.77
N PHE A 147 -11.02 2.92 -1.64
CA PHE A 147 -12.34 2.74 -2.27
C PHE A 147 -12.29 2.77 -3.80
N ARG A 148 -11.48 3.65 -4.39
CA ARG A 148 -11.26 3.64 -5.86
C ARG A 148 -10.80 2.26 -6.35
N LYS A 149 -9.92 1.61 -5.62
CA LYS A 149 -9.44 0.26 -5.97
C LYS A 149 -10.51 -0.81 -5.71
N PHE A 150 -11.18 -0.71 -4.56
CA PHE A 150 -12.17 -1.68 -4.13
C PHE A 150 -13.42 -1.69 -5.02
N SER A 151 -13.93 -0.51 -5.38
CA SER A 151 -15.18 -0.37 -6.15
C SER A 151 -14.98 -0.19 -7.65
N GLY A 152 -13.81 0.28 -8.08
CA GLY A 152 -13.59 0.74 -9.46
C GLY A 152 -14.25 2.07 -9.80
N GLU A 153 -14.91 2.72 -8.82
CA GLU A 153 -15.61 4.00 -8.97
C GLU A 153 -14.68 5.18 -8.64
N ASP A 154 -15.03 6.37 -9.12
CA ASP A 154 -14.36 7.62 -8.73
C ASP A 154 -15.39 8.72 -8.44
N TRP A 155 -15.54 9.03 -7.16
CA TRP A 155 -16.45 10.06 -6.65
C TRP A 155 -15.71 11.33 -6.20
N GLY A 156 -14.51 11.57 -6.74
CA GLY A 156 -13.69 12.74 -6.41
C GLY A 156 -12.85 12.57 -5.15
N GLU A 157 -12.42 13.70 -4.58
CA GLU A 157 -11.47 13.73 -3.45
C GLU A 157 -12.10 14.14 -2.12
N ASP A 158 -13.41 14.36 -2.09
CA ASP A 158 -14.12 14.71 -0.88
C ASP A 158 -14.58 13.46 -0.12
N PRO A 159 -14.14 13.25 1.13
CA PRO A 159 -14.52 12.08 1.93
C PRO A 159 -16.04 11.98 2.18
N GLU A 160 -16.74 13.12 2.30
CA GLU A 160 -18.19 13.13 2.55
C GLU A 160 -18.94 12.57 1.34
N THR A 161 -18.49 12.86 0.12
CA THR A 161 -19.03 12.29 -1.11
C THR A 161 -18.94 10.77 -1.12
N TRP A 162 -17.80 10.23 -0.69
CA TRP A 162 -17.60 8.78 -0.58
C TRP A 162 -18.44 8.17 0.54
N LEU A 163 -18.59 8.87 1.68
CA LEU A 163 -19.46 8.42 2.77
C LEU A 163 -20.91 8.34 2.32
N ALA A 164 -21.42 9.34 1.60
CA ALA A 164 -22.77 9.32 1.03
C ALA A 164 -22.95 8.12 0.06
N TRP A 165 -21.96 7.87 -0.81
CA TRP A 165 -21.97 6.70 -1.69
C TRP A 165 -22.05 5.38 -0.91
N THR A 166 -21.31 5.24 0.21
CA THR A 166 -21.38 4.02 1.04
C THR A 166 -22.75 3.78 1.68
N GLN A 167 -23.58 4.81 1.76
CA GLN A 167 -24.96 4.76 2.26
C GLN A 167 -26.01 4.51 1.15
N GLY A 168 -25.55 4.31 -0.09
CA GLY A 168 -26.40 4.02 -1.24
C GLY A 168 -26.86 5.26 -2.02
N GLU A 169 -26.34 6.43 -1.67
CA GLU A 169 -26.54 7.64 -2.44
C GLU A 169 -25.69 7.61 -3.73
N ARG A 170 -26.16 8.30 -4.77
CA ARG A 170 -25.33 8.56 -5.98
C ARG A 170 -24.95 10.04 -5.96
N PRO A 171 -23.75 10.36 -5.43
CA PRO A 171 -23.33 11.75 -5.35
C PRO A 171 -23.11 12.34 -6.74
N GLU A 172 -23.50 13.60 -6.92
CA GLU A 172 -23.07 14.38 -8.05
C GLU A 172 -21.62 14.81 -7.82
N VAL A 173 -20.71 14.36 -8.69
CA VAL A 173 -19.29 14.73 -8.59
C VAL A 173 -19.10 16.13 -9.13
N THR A 174 -19.02 17.11 -8.22
CA THR A 174 -18.57 18.46 -8.59
C THR A 174 -17.04 18.48 -8.58
N TYR A 175 -16.41 18.39 -9.72
CA TYR A 175 -14.97 18.60 -9.88
C TYR A 175 -14.62 20.06 -9.54
N ASN A 176 -14.22 20.32 -8.28
CA ASN A 176 -13.61 21.60 -7.85
C ASN A 176 -14.25 22.89 -8.41
N GLY A 177 -15.58 22.95 -8.51
CA GLY A 177 -16.27 24.12 -9.08
C GLY A 177 -16.00 24.35 -10.58
N ARG A 178 -15.38 23.40 -11.26
CA ARG A 178 -15.29 23.36 -12.72
C ARG A 178 -16.35 22.39 -13.21
N GLU A 179 -17.25 22.89 -14.02
CA GLU A 179 -18.19 22.07 -14.78
C GLU A 179 -17.42 20.93 -15.45
N ASN A 180 -18.01 19.74 -15.43
CA ASN A 180 -17.41 18.54 -16.02
C ASN A 180 -16.91 18.88 -17.43
N ILE A 181 -15.63 18.60 -17.74
CA ILE A 181 -15.05 18.86 -19.07
C ILE A 181 -15.94 18.27 -20.20
N VAL A 182 -16.64 17.16 -19.92
CA VAL A 182 -17.61 16.55 -20.85
C VAL A 182 -18.81 17.45 -21.06
N ASP A 183 -19.28 18.17 -20.05
CA ASP A 183 -20.38 19.13 -20.17
C ASP A 183 -19.92 20.43 -20.82
N LEU A 184 -18.67 20.84 -20.60
CA LEU A 184 -18.03 21.97 -21.31
C LEU A 184 -17.81 21.66 -22.80
N LEU A 185 -17.58 20.39 -23.16
CA LEU A 185 -17.40 19.95 -24.56
C LEU A 185 -18.71 19.48 -25.21
N ASN A 186 -19.83 19.53 -24.50
CA ASN A 186 -21.13 19.20 -25.05
C ASN A 186 -21.54 20.33 -26.05
N PRO A 187 -21.76 20.00 -27.34
CA PRO A 187 -22.13 21.01 -28.36
C PRO A 187 -23.36 21.84 -27.99
N ALA A 188 -24.27 21.29 -27.15
CA ALA A 188 -25.46 22.01 -26.68
C ALA A 188 -25.14 23.16 -25.70
N ASN A 189 -23.95 23.14 -25.04
CA ASN A 189 -23.52 24.16 -24.08
C ASN A 189 -22.56 25.20 -24.70
N LEU A 190 -22.03 24.96 -25.92
CA LEU A 190 -21.10 25.85 -26.60
C LEU A 190 -21.77 27.10 -27.23
N PHE A 191 -23.09 27.15 -27.24
CA PHE A 191 -23.88 28.23 -27.89
C PHE A 191 -24.92 28.87 -26.96
N ARG A 192 -24.67 28.85 -25.65
CA ARG A 192 -25.44 29.63 -24.66
C ARG A 192 -24.67 30.83 -24.16
#